data_b992be03c6327e5524e37644a1823a53
#
_entry.id   b992be03c6327e5524e37644a1823a53
#
_cell.length_a   1.000
_cell.length_b   1.000
_cell.length_c   1.000
_cell.angle_alpha   90.00
_cell.angle_beta   90.00
_cell.angle_gamma   90.00
#
_symmetry.space_group_name_H-M   'P 1'
#
loop_
_entity.id
_entity.type
_entity.pdbx_description
1 polymer ?
#
loop_
_entity_poly.entity_id
_entity_poly.type
_entity_poly.pdbx_seq_one_letter_code
_entity_poly.pdbx_strand_id
1 'polypeptide(L)'
;MDNNKTKALYKIDAIYEAIISLPRTNHIGIFGGELGTALFLIYYFKLRNNDDALKIALQTMGRIGQTINALENKSPILSAGITGFGWLVSHIEKHRLYQTGSVKLLNNIDRIIVGQALDLLDKGDYDYLHGALGVGTYLLDRNRTKKNTESLIKYISKLKGLAIIEGDYVKWNDFDLNLKTTLKGEYNWGLSHGAPSILMFLVNCFEEDIEPLIVLPLIKGTVKFMLTVSQDPFLIGSCFPYKTADNVLRPEKSRLGWCYGDLGIIYILSRANQIIKLTEIDSYISEVSEFEANRKNLMENEIADAGFCHGASGVAHLFNKLYKLTKNENYKSSAEDLIVFLLERTYFKLYCYLLILFHLCNEYGELRMLILIRYFIVFQ
;
A
#
# COMPACT_ATOMS: atom_id res chain seq x y z
N MET A 1 -10.05 24.32 13.23
CA MET A 1 -8.90 23.92 12.36
C MET A 1 -7.54 24.09 13.06
N ASP A 2 -7.28 25.19 13.69
CA ASP A 2 -5.95 25.46 14.33
C ASP A 2 -5.64 24.50 15.50
N ASN A 3 -6.65 24.12 16.29
CA ASN A 3 -6.47 23.23 17.43
C ASN A 3 -6.03 21.78 17.05
N ASN A 4 -6.57 21.22 15.97
CA ASN A 4 -6.22 19.86 15.54
C ASN A 4 -4.80 19.80 14.95
N LYS A 5 -4.38 20.82 14.22
CA LYS A 5 -2.99 20.95 13.74
C LYS A 5 -2.01 20.98 14.90
N THR A 6 -2.27 21.79 15.92
CA THR A 6 -1.42 21.89 17.11
C THR A 6 -1.36 20.54 17.87
N LYS A 7 -2.51 19.90 18.10
CA LYS A 7 -2.57 18.57 18.74
C LYS A 7 -1.76 17.54 17.97
N ALA A 8 -1.85 17.57 16.66
CA ALA A 8 -1.17 16.63 15.80
C ALA A 8 0.36 16.84 15.79
N LEU A 9 0.82 18.08 15.72
CA LEU A 9 2.24 18.40 15.82
C LEU A 9 2.81 17.96 17.19
N TYR A 10 2.06 18.20 18.28
CA TYR A 10 2.44 17.73 19.60
C TYR A 10 2.53 16.18 19.67
N LYS A 11 1.56 15.50 19.02
CA LYS A 11 1.58 14.03 18.96
C LYS A 11 2.79 13.49 18.20
N ILE A 12 3.16 14.13 17.08
CA ILE A 12 4.34 13.78 16.29
C ILE A 12 5.63 13.95 17.12
N ASP A 13 5.74 15.03 17.89
CA ASP A 13 6.89 15.24 18.77
C ASP A 13 6.96 14.16 19.86
N ALA A 14 5.83 13.83 20.49
CA ALA A 14 5.77 12.74 21.49
C ALA A 14 6.18 11.38 20.89
N ILE A 15 5.86 11.14 19.62
CA ILE A 15 6.27 9.95 18.89
C ILE A 15 7.78 9.93 18.65
N TYR A 16 8.35 11.06 18.24
CA TYR A 16 9.79 11.19 18.07
C TYR A 16 10.53 10.86 19.37
N GLU A 17 10.12 11.44 20.51
CA GLU A 17 10.70 11.18 21.81
C GLU A 17 10.59 9.69 22.21
N ALA A 18 9.44 9.08 21.95
CA ALA A 18 9.26 7.65 22.18
C ALA A 18 10.21 6.80 21.33
N ILE A 19 10.35 7.11 20.03
CA ILE A 19 11.23 6.38 19.11
C ILE A 19 12.68 6.45 19.54
N ILE A 20 13.18 7.62 19.91
CA ILE A 20 14.59 7.77 20.30
C ILE A 20 14.92 7.16 21.67
N SER A 21 13.89 6.99 22.53
CA SER A 21 14.04 6.37 23.86
C SER A 21 13.99 4.84 23.82
N LEU A 22 13.50 4.22 22.75
CA LEU A 22 13.35 2.77 22.66
C LEU A 22 14.64 2.07 22.28
N PRO A 23 14.87 0.84 22.79
CA PRO A 23 15.99 0.02 22.34
C PRO A 23 15.82 -0.33 20.86
N ARG A 24 16.93 -0.38 20.14
CA ARG A 24 16.97 -0.80 18.74
C ARG A 24 16.50 -2.24 18.60
N THR A 25 15.83 -2.53 17.50
CA THR A 25 15.38 -3.89 17.17
C THR A 25 16.29 -4.52 16.11
N ASN A 26 16.21 -5.84 15.97
CA ASN A 26 16.89 -6.54 14.87
C ASN A 26 15.98 -6.69 13.63
N HIS A 27 14.75 -6.16 13.67
CA HIS A 27 13.84 -6.20 12.55
C HIS A 27 14.15 -5.08 11.56
N ILE A 28 14.58 -5.44 10.36
CA ILE A 28 14.98 -4.47 9.33
C ILE A 28 13.79 -3.96 8.48
N GLY A 29 12.61 -4.55 8.61
CA GLY A 29 11.46 -4.30 7.73
C GLY A 29 10.99 -2.85 7.67
N ILE A 30 10.33 -2.50 6.53
CA ILE A 30 9.74 -1.17 6.35
C ILE A 30 8.40 -1.02 7.08
N PHE A 31 7.64 -2.12 7.22
CA PHE A 31 6.31 -2.09 7.86
C PHE A 31 6.31 -2.32 9.37
N GLY A 32 7.36 -2.83 9.94
CA GLY A 32 7.40 -3.12 11.37
C GLY A 32 8.81 -3.17 11.91
N GLY A 33 9.75 -2.51 11.23
CA GLY A 33 11.15 -2.54 11.61
C GLY A 33 11.85 -1.19 11.49
N GLU A 34 13.16 -1.23 11.56
CA GLU A 34 13.98 -0.04 11.62
C GLU A 34 14.00 0.79 10.34
N LEU A 35 13.67 0.22 9.16
CA LEU A 35 13.51 1.01 7.94
C LEU A 35 12.29 1.95 8.04
N GLY A 36 11.18 1.49 8.63
CA GLY A 36 10.03 2.35 8.89
C GLY A 36 10.35 3.46 9.89
N THR A 37 11.12 3.14 10.92
CA THR A 37 11.64 4.14 11.87
C THR A 37 12.52 5.18 11.17
N ALA A 38 13.44 4.76 10.31
CA ALA A 38 14.29 5.67 9.56
C ALA A 38 13.47 6.59 8.63
N LEU A 39 12.44 6.06 7.98
CA LEU A 39 11.52 6.84 7.15
C LEU A 39 10.79 7.90 7.97
N PHE A 40 10.26 7.54 9.15
CA PHE A 40 9.63 8.50 10.06
C PHE A 40 10.59 9.62 10.44
N LEU A 41 11.82 9.29 10.84
CA LEU A 41 12.82 10.26 11.28
C LEU A 41 13.23 11.23 10.16
N ILE A 42 13.29 10.77 8.91
CA ILE A 42 13.58 11.64 7.76
C ILE A 42 12.44 12.64 7.52
N TYR A 43 11.18 12.20 7.64
CA TYR A 43 10.04 13.11 7.55
C TYR A 43 9.97 14.06 8.74
N TYR A 44 10.29 13.60 9.94
CA TYR A 44 10.37 14.43 11.13
C TYR A 44 11.44 15.51 10.98
N PHE A 45 12.63 15.16 10.47
CA PHE A 45 13.66 16.14 10.11
C PHE A 45 13.10 17.21 9.16
N LYS A 46 12.38 16.82 8.10
CA LYS A 46 11.78 17.79 7.17
C LYS A 46 10.73 18.69 7.80
N LEU A 47 9.94 18.15 8.72
CA LEU A 47 8.89 18.89 9.42
C LEU A 47 9.43 19.87 10.48
N ARG A 48 10.47 19.46 11.21
CA ARG A 48 11.00 20.18 12.38
C ARG A 48 12.39 20.77 12.18
N ASN A 49 13.04 20.56 11.05
CA ASN A 49 14.46 20.87 10.82
C ASN A 49 15.38 20.28 11.92
N ASN A 50 15.08 19.06 12.36
CA ASN A 50 15.78 18.38 13.47
C ASN A 50 16.93 17.53 12.92
N ASP A 51 18.16 18.04 12.98
CA ASP A 51 19.36 17.38 12.45
C ASP A 51 19.69 16.07 13.18
N ASP A 52 19.33 15.91 14.46
CA ASP A 52 19.53 14.66 15.21
C ASP A 52 18.65 13.56 14.65
N ALA A 53 17.41 13.86 14.30
CA ALA A 53 16.51 12.91 13.63
C ALA A 53 17.12 12.40 12.32
N LEU A 54 17.63 13.30 11.48
CA LEU A 54 18.32 12.94 10.24
C LEU A 54 19.55 12.06 10.50
N LYS A 55 20.38 12.44 11.45
CA LYS A 55 21.59 11.70 11.84
C LYS A 55 21.24 10.27 12.27
N ILE A 56 20.24 10.11 13.14
CA ILE A 56 19.78 8.79 13.60
C ILE A 56 19.26 7.96 12.43
N ALA A 57 18.46 8.56 11.53
CA ALA A 57 17.94 7.89 10.35
C ALA A 57 19.06 7.36 9.43
N LEU A 58 20.05 8.21 9.11
CA LEU A 58 21.15 7.84 8.23
C LEU A 58 22.06 6.78 8.86
N GLN A 59 22.32 6.85 10.17
CA GLN A 59 23.05 5.80 10.90
C GLN A 59 22.30 4.47 10.87
N THR A 60 20.97 4.49 11.05
CA THR A 60 20.12 3.30 10.98
C THR A 60 20.16 2.69 9.59
N MET A 61 20.00 3.49 8.54
CA MET A 61 20.09 3.02 7.15
C MET A 61 21.47 2.46 6.82
N GLY A 62 22.54 3.10 7.27
CA GLY A 62 23.91 2.63 7.07
C GLY A 62 24.14 1.25 7.70
N ARG A 63 23.70 1.05 8.95
CA ARG A 63 23.78 -0.23 9.65
C ARG A 63 22.97 -1.33 8.95
N ILE A 64 21.73 -1.02 8.57
CA ILE A 64 20.88 -1.97 7.84
C ILE A 64 21.51 -2.35 6.50
N GLY A 65 22.07 -1.38 5.76
CA GLY A 65 22.79 -1.64 4.52
C GLY A 65 23.97 -2.59 4.71
N GLN A 66 24.74 -2.43 5.80
CA GLN A 66 25.83 -3.35 6.16
C GLN A 66 25.28 -4.75 6.48
N THR A 67 24.22 -4.84 7.29
CA THR A 67 23.58 -6.13 7.62
C THR A 67 23.10 -6.84 6.36
N ILE A 68 22.36 -6.16 5.48
CA ILE A 68 21.89 -6.73 4.21
C ILE A 68 23.05 -7.20 3.33
N ASN A 69 24.13 -6.42 3.28
CA ASN A 69 25.30 -6.79 2.48
C ASN A 69 25.97 -8.07 2.99
N ALA A 70 25.97 -8.29 4.30
CA ALA A 70 26.55 -9.47 4.95
C ALA A 70 25.68 -10.74 4.81
N LEU A 71 24.39 -10.62 4.47
CA LEU A 71 23.51 -11.78 4.29
C LEU A 71 23.90 -12.57 3.03
N GLU A 72 24.05 -13.88 3.16
CA GLU A 72 24.24 -14.80 2.02
C GLU A 72 23.01 -14.87 1.15
N ASN A 73 21.83 -15.03 1.76
CA ASN A 73 20.55 -15.08 1.08
C ASN A 73 19.75 -13.79 1.34
N LYS A 74 19.63 -12.97 0.31
CA LYS A 74 18.90 -11.71 0.37
C LYS A 74 17.46 -11.91 -0.07
N SER A 75 16.53 -11.85 0.88
CA SER A 75 15.10 -11.93 0.55
C SER A 75 14.68 -10.74 -0.31
N PRO A 76 13.99 -10.97 -1.45
CA PRO A 76 13.55 -9.90 -2.34
C PRO A 76 12.27 -9.21 -1.88
N ILE A 77 11.62 -9.62 -0.78
CA ILE A 77 10.32 -9.12 -0.38
C ILE A 77 10.34 -7.63 0.01
N LEU A 78 9.21 -6.95 -0.19
CA LEU A 78 9.07 -5.53 0.13
C LEU A 78 9.01 -5.28 1.63
N SER A 79 8.23 -6.06 2.35
CA SER A 79 7.92 -5.81 3.77
C SER A 79 9.13 -5.88 4.70
N ALA A 80 10.03 -6.84 4.48
CA ALA A 80 11.16 -7.10 5.38
C ALA A 80 12.47 -7.49 4.65
N GLY A 81 12.51 -7.35 3.33
CA GLY A 81 13.66 -7.73 2.50
C GLY A 81 14.44 -6.54 1.94
N ILE A 82 15.36 -6.87 1.04
CA ILE A 82 16.22 -5.88 0.37
C ILE A 82 15.43 -4.89 -0.49
N THR A 83 14.26 -5.27 -1.01
CA THR A 83 13.39 -4.39 -1.78
C THR A 83 12.88 -3.23 -0.93
N GLY A 84 12.49 -3.47 0.34
CA GLY A 84 12.09 -2.41 1.25
C GLY A 84 13.21 -1.39 1.50
N PHE A 85 14.45 -1.84 1.62
CA PHE A 85 15.61 -0.96 1.73
C PHE A 85 15.83 -0.15 0.44
N GLY A 86 15.80 -0.82 -0.72
CA GLY A 86 15.93 -0.16 -2.03
C GLY A 86 14.83 0.86 -2.27
N TRP A 87 13.59 0.51 -1.90
CA TRP A 87 12.45 1.42 -1.99
C TRP A 87 12.65 2.66 -1.11
N LEU A 88 13.05 2.50 0.16
CA LEU A 88 13.31 3.63 1.06
C LEU A 88 14.36 4.58 0.48
N VAL A 89 15.48 4.05 0.00
CA VAL A 89 16.55 4.86 -0.61
C VAL A 89 16.06 5.57 -1.87
N SER A 90 15.36 4.87 -2.76
CA SER A 90 14.77 5.45 -3.98
C SER A 90 13.77 6.56 -3.65
N HIS A 91 12.89 6.30 -2.67
CA HIS A 91 11.89 7.24 -2.20
C HIS A 91 12.51 8.54 -1.68
N ILE A 92 13.53 8.44 -0.84
CA ILE A 92 14.23 9.60 -0.26
C ILE A 92 14.85 10.47 -1.36
N GLU A 93 15.48 9.88 -2.37
CA GLU A 93 16.08 10.60 -3.49
C GLU A 93 15.05 11.20 -4.43
N LYS A 94 14.07 10.40 -4.86
CA LYS A 94 12.99 10.83 -5.77
C LYS A 94 12.25 12.04 -5.23
N HIS A 95 12.00 12.03 -3.93
CA HIS A 95 11.29 13.10 -3.25
C HIS A 95 12.19 14.21 -2.67
N ARG A 96 13.47 14.17 -2.97
CA ARG A 96 14.44 15.19 -2.53
C ARG A 96 14.42 15.41 -1.02
N LEU A 97 14.10 14.36 -0.26
CA LEU A 97 14.15 14.43 1.19
C LEU A 97 15.58 14.52 1.69
N TYR A 98 16.48 13.77 1.05
CA TYR A 98 17.91 13.80 1.26
C TYR A 98 18.64 13.24 0.03
N GLN A 99 19.83 13.77 -0.28
CA GLN A 99 20.65 13.25 -1.37
C GLN A 99 21.62 12.17 -0.84
N THR A 100 21.36 10.92 -1.19
CA THR A 100 22.16 9.78 -0.73
C THR A 100 23.28 9.42 -1.73
N GLY A 101 23.18 9.86 -2.98
CA GLY A 101 24.12 9.49 -4.05
C GLY A 101 24.09 8.00 -4.41
N SER A 102 22.95 7.33 -4.19
CA SER A 102 22.82 5.87 -4.13
C SER A 102 22.55 5.17 -5.47
N VAL A 103 22.73 5.82 -6.62
CA VAL A 103 22.43 5.22 -7.94
C VAL A 103 23.10 3.86 -8.12
N LYS A 104 24.40 3.74 -7.76
CA LYS A 104 25.14 2.48 -7.87
C LYS A 104 24.58 1.40 -6.95
N LEU A 105 24.21 1.77 -5.72
CA LEU A 105 23.58 0.86 -4.75
C LEU A 105 22.25 0.34 -5.28
N LEU A 106 21.38 1.23 -5.74
CA LEU A 106 20.07 0.87 -6.27
C LEU A 106 20.16 -0.02 -7.50
N ASN A 107 21.11 0.25 -8.42
CA ASN A 107 21.33 -0.62 -9.58
C ASN A 107 21.84 -2.02 -9.17
N ASN A 108 22.57 -2.15 -8.08
CA ASN A 108 22.98 -3.44 -7.54
C ASN A 108 21.79 -4.18 -6.93
N ILE A 109 20.93 -3.48 -6.19
CA ILE A 109 19.69 -4.04 -5.64
C ILE A 109 18.81 -4.56 -6.78
N ASP A 110 18.52 -3.74 -7.81
CA ASP A 110 17.71 -4.12 -8.98
C ASP A 110 18.21 -5.43 -9.59
N ARG A 111 19.54 -5.57 -9.75
CA ARG A 111 20.17 -6.78 -10.33
C ARG A 111 19.92 -8.03 -9.50
N ILE A 112 19.90 -7.91 -8.17
CA ILE A 112 19.69 -9.03 -7.24
C ILE A 112 18.24 -9.46 -7.23
N ILE A 113 17.30 -8.50 -7.12
CA ILE A 113 15.92 -8.82 -6.81
C ILE A 113 15.08 -9.21 -8.03
N VAL A 114 15.38 -8.69 -9.23
CA VAL A 114 14.53 -8.91 -10.42
C VAL A 114 14.42 -10.39 -10.77
N GLY A 115 15.55 -11.12 -10.80
CA GLY A 115 15.54 -12.56 -11.08
C GLY A 115 14.73 -13.35 -10.06
N GLN A 116 14.99 -13.11 -8.77
CA GLN A 116 14.27 -13.76 -7.68
C GLN A 116 12.76 -13.51 -7.70
N ALA A 117 12.35 -12.29 -8.04
CA ALA A 117 10.93 -11.95 -8.10
C ALA A 117 10.23 -12.57 -9.34
N LEU A 118 10.92 -12.71 -10.46
CA LEU A 118 10.41 -13.46 -11.61
C LEU A 118 10.23 -14.95 -11.27
N ASP A 119 11.15 -15.53 -10.47
CA ASP A 119 11.05 -16.90 -9.96
C ASP A 119 9.86 -17.08 -8.99
N LEU A 120 9.52 -16.04 -8.21
CA LEU A 120 8.31 -16.04 -7.38
C LEU A 120 7.05 -16.06 -8.25
N LEU A 121 6.99 -15.25 -9.31
CA LEU A 121 5.87 -15.28 -10.26
C LEU A 121 5.74 -16.63 -10.97
N ASP A 122 6.84 -17.30 -11.31
CA ASP A 122 6.79 -18.64 -11.90
C ASP A 122 6.17 -19.68 -10.95
N LYS A 123 6.22 -19.44 -9.66
CA LYS A 123 5.56 -20.25 -8.62
C LYS A 123 4.12 -19.81 -8.33
N GLY A 124 3.65 -18.74 -8.95
CA GLY A 124 2.35 -18.13 -8.69
C GLY A 124 2.34 -17.17 -7.50
N ASP A 125 3.48 -16.89 -6.86
CA ASP A 125 3.60 -15.97 -5.73
C ASP A 125 3.67 -14.53 -6.23
N TYR A 126 2.50 -13.93 -6.37
CA TYR A 126 2.33 -12.52 -6.73
C TYR A 126 2.09 -11.61 -5.51
N ASP A 127 2.18 -12.12 -4.28
CA ASP A 127 1.89 -11.34 -3.08
C ASP A 127 2.57 -9.96 -3.10
N TYR A 128 1.84 -8.92 -2.62
CA TYR A 128 2.36 -7.57 -2.64
C TYR A 128 3.41 -7.32 -1.54
N LEU A 129 3.18 -7.83 -0.34
CA LEU A 129 4.07 -7.60 0.80
C LEU A 129 5.24 -8.58 0.84
N HIS A 130 4.97 -9.85 0.50
CA HIS A 130 5.89 -10.97 0.72
C HIS A 130 6.31 -11.68 -0.56
N GLY A 131 5.76 -11.28 -1.72
CA GLY A 131 6.00 -11.88 -3.02
C GLY A 131 6.47 -10.89 -4.08
N ALA A 132 6.17 -11.22 -5.33
CA ALA A 132 6.74 -10.55 -6.49
C ALA A 132 6.23 -9.14 -6.73
N LEU A 133 4.95 -8.82 -6.43
CA LEU A 133 4.37 -7.51 -6.77
C LEU A 133 5.01 -6.37 -5.97
N GLY A 134 5.49 -6.63 -4.75
CA GLY A 134 6.26 -5.63 -4.00
C GLY A 134 7.52 -5.20 -4.73
N VAL A 135 8.21 -6.14 -5.38
CA VAL A 135 9.39 -5.84 -6.21
C VAL A 135 8.98 -5.09 -7.47
N GLY A 136 7.91 -5.53 -8.14
CA GLY A 136 7.37 -4.83 -9.31
C GLY A 136 7.00 -3.38 -9.02
N THR A 137 6.37 -3.15 -7.87
CA THR A 137 6.03 -1.83 -7.37
C THR A 137 7.26 -0.97 -7.12
N TYR A 138 8.28 -1.50 -6.46
CA TYR A 138 9.56 -0.81 -6.30
C TYR A 138 10.17 -0.42 -7.65
N LEU A 139 10.15 -1.32 -8.66
CA LEU A 139 10.68 -1.02 -9.99
C LEU A 139 9.90 0.09 -10.70
N LEU A 140 8.58 0.19 -10.49
CA LEU A 140 7.75 1.29 -10.98
C LEU A 140 8.10 2.63 -10.31
N ASP A 141 8.48 2.60 -9.03
CA ASP A 141 8.89 3.81 -8.29
C ASP A 141 10.33 4.26 -8.63
N ARG A 142 11.16 3.40 -9.18
CA ARG A 142 12.51 3.74 -9.63
C ARG A 142 12.50 4.72 -10.80
N ASN A 143 13.58 5.53 -10.91
CA ASN A 143 13.81 6.30 -12.11
C ASN A 143 13.79 5.39 -13.34
N ARG A 144 13.01 5.77 -14.36
CA ARG A 144 12.81 4.96 -15.56
C ARG A 144 14.15 4.77 -16.30
N THR A 145 14.53 3.52 -16.48
CA THR A 145 15.64 3.11 -17.33
C THR A 145 15.16 2.02 -18.28
N LYS A 146 15.82 1.84 -19.42
CA LYS A 146 15.52 0.76 -20.37
C LYS A 146 15.45 -0.60 -19.66
N LYS A 147 16.42 -0.90 -18.79
CA LYS A 147 16.52 -2.16 -18.05
C LYS A 147 15.31 -2.37 -17.11
N ASN A 148 14.91 -1.32 -16.39
CA ASN A 148 13.76 -1.42 -15.48
C ASN A 148 12.46 -1.60 -16.27
N THR A 149 12.30 -0.90 -17.39
CA THR A 149 11.16 -1.08 -18.29
C THR A 149 11.08 -2.51 -18.83
N GLU A 150 12.20 -3.07 -19.32
CA GLU A 150 12.28 -4.47 -19.77
C GLU A 150 11.92 -5.47 -18.65
N SER A 151 12.30 -5.17 -17.41
CA SER A 151 11.91 -5.98 -16.24
C SER A 151 10.42 -5.94 -16.00
N LEU A 152 9.81 -4.75 -16.04
CA LEU A 152 8.35 -4.57 -15.87
C LEU A 152 7.55 -5.25 -16.99
N ILE A 153 8.03 -5.21 -18.23
CA ILE A 153 7.42 -5.94 -19.35
C ILE A 153 7.40 -7.46 -19.07
N LYS A 154 8.51 -8.01 -18.56
CA LYS A 154 8.54 -9.42 -18.15
C LYS A 154 7.57 -9.73 -17.02
N TYR A 155 7.43 -8.84 -16.04
CA TYR A 155 6.43 -8.98 -14.97
C TYR A 155 5.02 -9.06 -15.52
N ILE A 156 4.64 -8.11 -16.39
CA ILE A 156 3.32 -8.08 -17.03
C ILE A 156 3.07 -9.38 -17.81
N SER A 157 4.07 -9.84 -18.58
CA SER A 157 3.97 -11.09 -19.34
C SER A 157 3.72 -12.30 -18.43
N LYS A 158 4.44 -12.41 -17.30
CA LYS A 158 4.24 -13.49 -16.33
C LYS A 158 2.90 -13.40 -15.62
N LEU A 159 2.48 -12.22 -15.19
CA LEU A 159 1.13 -12.01 -14.62
C LEU A 159 0.05 -12.41 -15.62
N LYS A 160 0.17 -12.01 -16.89
CA LYS A 160 -0.75 -12.46 -17.93
C LYS A 160 -0.76 -14.00 -18.06
N GLY A 161 0.39 -14.65 -17.91
CA GLY A 161 0.51 -16.11 -17.93
C GLY A 161 -0.17 -16.81 -16.75
N LEU A 162 -0.28 -16.15 -15.60
CA LEU A 162 -0.99 -16.64 -14.41
C LEU A 162 -2.51 -16.37 -14.48
N ALA A 163 -2.95 -15.48 -15.36
CA ALA A 163 -4.34 -15.09 -15.48
C ALA A 163 -5.19 -16.24 -16.05
N ILE A 164 -6.34 -16.47 -15.42
CA ILE A 164 -7.40 -17.34 -15.91
C ILE A 164 -8.39 -16.46 -16.65
N ILE A 165 -8.54 -16.64 -17.97
CA ILE A 165 -9.42 -15.83 -18.82
C ILE A 165 -10.65 -16.67 -19.16
N GLU A 166 -11.82 -16.24 -18.67
CA GLU A 166 -13.11 -16.87 -18.91
C GLU A 166 -14.10 -15.84 -19.48
N GLY A 167 -14.30 -15.85 -20.80
CA GLY A 167 -15.09 -14.84 -21.47
C GLY A 167 -14.51 -13.45 -21.22
N ASP A 168 -15.31 -12.60 -20.58
CA ASP A 168 -14.92 -11.22 -20.24
C ASP A 168 -14.22 -11.08 -18.87
N TYR A 169 -14.07 -12.16 -18.13
CA TYR A 169 -13.50 -12.17 -16.79
C TYR A 169 -12.02 -12.53 -16.81
N VAL A 170 -11.26 -11.89 -15.93
CA VAL A 170 -9.86 -12.25 -15.66
C VAL A 170 -9.71 -12.49 -14.16
N LYS A 171 -9.21 -13.66 -13.81
CA LYS A 171 -9.08 -14.15 -12.43
C LYS A 171 -7.63 -14.55 -12.16
N TRP A 172 -7.22 -14.50 -10.90
CA TRP A 172 -5.96 -15.08 -10.43
C TRP A 172 -6.23 -15.94 -9.19
N ASN A 173 -5.78 -17.17 -9.20
CA ASN A 173 -5.87 -18.05 -8.03
C ASN A 173 -5.11 -17.45 -6.85
N ASP A 174 -5.63 -17.66 -5.64
CA ASP A 174 -4.93 -17.29 -4.41
C ASP A 174 -3.60 -18.06 -4.28
N PHE A 175 -2.63 -17.46 -3.64
CA PHE A 175 -1.35 -18.06 -3.30
C PHE A 175 -1.21 -18.16 -1.77
N ASP A 176 -1.17 -19.38 -1.25
CA ASP A 176 -0.97 -19.63 0.18
C ASP A 176 0.50 -19.46 0.55
N LEU A 177 0.80 -18.40 1.32
CA LEU A 177 2.15 -18.06 1.77
C LEU A 177 2.74 -19.11 2.73
N ASN A 178 1.90 -19.83 3.49
CA ASN A 178 2.36 -20.85 4.44
C ASN A 178 2.68 -22.15 3.71
N LEU A 179 1.77 -22.59 2.84
CA LEU A 179 1.94 -23.80 2.04
C LEU A 179 2.84 -23.58 0.82
N LYS A 180 3.11 -22.32 0.46
CA LYS A 180 3.90 -21.92 -0.72
C LYS A 180 3.37 -22.54 -2.02
N THR A 181 2.07 -22.50 -2.19
CA THR A 181 1.39 -23.11 -3.34
C THR A 181 0.19 -22.29 -3.79
N THR A 182 -0.15 -22.40 -5.06
CA THR A 182 -1.35 -21.82 -5.64
C THR A 182 -2.59 -22.65 -5.28
N LEU A 183 -3.60 -21.99 -4.73
CA LEU A 183 -4.89 -22.60 -4.38
C LEU A 183 -5.83 -22.48 -5.58
N LYS A 184 -5.94 -23.53 -6.39
CA LYS A 184 -6.75 -23.54 -7.61
C LYS A 184 -8.24 -23.36 -7.29
N GLY A 185 -8.88 -22.42 -7.99
CA GLY A 185 -10.29 -22.10 -7.79
C GLY A 185 -10.59 -21.31 -6.51
N GLU A 186 -9.58 -20.85 -5.79
CA GLU A 186 -9.73 -19.92 -4.67
C GLU A 186 -9.20 -18.55 -5.04
N TYR A 187 -9.87 -17.50 -4.53
CA TYR A 187 -9.59 -16.11 -4.85
C TYR A 187 -9.52 -15.26 -3.58
N ASN A 188 -8.48 -14.45 -3.47
CA ASN A 188 -8.24 -13.57 -2.33
C ASN A 188 -8.54 -12.12 -2.73
N TRP A 189 -9.30 -11.39 -1.89
CA TRP A 189 -9.76 -10.03 -2.14
C TRP A 189 -9.03 -8.98 -1.30
N GLY A 190 -7.96 -9.37 -0.63
CA GLY A 190 -7.09 -8.44 0.10
C GLY A 190 -6.25 -7.56 -0.84
N LEU A 191 -6.17 -6.25 -0.55
CA LEU A 191 -5.28 -5.36 -1.29
C LEU A 191 -3.80 -5.68 -1.04
N SER A 192 -3.47 -6.30 0.08
CA SER A 192 -2.11 -6.72 0.42
C SER A 192 -1.68 -8.06 -0.17
N HIS A 193 -2.63 -8.97 -0.48
CA HIS A 193 -2.31 -10.35 -0.79
C HIS A 193 -3.06 -10.93 -2.00
N GLY A 194 -4.12 -10.27 -2.46
CA GLY A 194 -5.06 -10.82 -3.43
C GLY A 194 -5.11 -10.11 -4.78
N ALA A 195 -6.14 -10.46 -5.56
CA ALA A 195 -6.39 -9.90 -6.89
C ALA A 195 -6.43 -8.35 -6.94
N PRO A 196 -6.93 -7.62 -5.90
CA PRO A 196 -6.84 -6.16 -5.87
C PRO A 196 -5.41 -5.63 -5.94
N SER A 197 -4.41 -6.34 -5.41
CA SER A 197 -3.00 -5.94 -5.52
C SER A 197 -2.47 -6.07 -6.96
N ILE A 198 -2.90 -7.10 -7.68
CA ILE A 198 -2.58 -7.27 -9.10
C ILE A 198 -3.23 -6.13 -9.91
N LEU A 199 -4.51 -5.85 -9.65
CA LEU A 199 -5.21 -4.74 -10.31
C LEU A 199 -4.50 -3.40 -10.05
N MET A 200 -4.06 -3.15 -8.82
CA MET A 200 -3.31 -1.95 -8.47
C MET A 200 -1.99 -1.85 -9.26
N PHE A 201 -1.24 -2.94 -9.36
CA PHE A 201 0.00 -2.97 -10.14
C PHE A 201 -0.26 -2.71 -11.62
N LEU A 202 -1.30 -3.33 -12.22
CA LEU A 202 -1.66 -3.14 -13.61
C LEU A 202 -2.13 -1.71 -13.89
N VAL A 203 -2.93 -1.10 -13.00
CA VAL A 203 -3.34 0.30 -13.10
C VAL A 203 -2.12 1.22 -13.09
N ASN A 204 -1.17 0.99 -12.20
CA ASN A 204 0.07 1.75 -12.15
C ASN A 204 0.92 1.59 -13.44
N CYS A 205 1.00 0.37 -13.98
CA CYS A 205 1.69 0.12 -15.25
C CYS A 205 1.02 0.88 -16.41
N PHE A 206 -0.31 0.90 -16.46
CA PHE A 206 -1.06 1.64 -17.48
C PHE A 206 -0.82 3.15 -17.39
N GLU A 207 -0.90 3.73 -16.18
CA GLU A 207 -0.65 5.15 -15.93
C GLU A 207 0.78 5.58 -16.30
N GLU A 208 1.72 4.65 -16.23
CA GLU A 208 3.13 4.83 -16.59
C GLU A 208 3.45 4.45 -18.06
N ASP A 209 2.43 4.20 -18.88
CA ASP A 209 2.55 3.82 -20.30
C ASP A 209 3.43 2.57 -20.54
N ILE A 210 3.29 1.55 -19.67
CA ILE A 210 3.99 0.27 -19.81
C ILE A 210 3.01 -0.78 -20.31
N GLU A 211 3.23 -1.25 -21.56
CA GLU A 211 2.41 -2.28 -22.23
C GLU A 211 0.89 -2.04 -22.14
N PRO A 212 0.38 -0.81 -22.42
CA PRO A 212 -1.02 -0.47 -22.21
C PRO A 212 -1.98 -1.37 -22.98
N LEU A 213 -1.59 -1.88 -24.16
CA LEU A 213 -2.40 -2.79 -24.97
C LEU A 213 -2.57 -4.18 -24.34
N ILE A 214 -1.60 -4.62 -23.52
CA ILE A 214 -1.67 -5.89 -22.78
C ILE A 214 -2.40 -5.66 -21.46
N VAL A 215 -2.10 -4.57 -20.79
CA VAL A 215 -2.58 -4.28 -19.42
C VAL A 215 -4.06 -3.91 -19.38
N LEU A 216 -4.55 -3.14 -20.37
CA LEU A 216 -5.94 -2.66 -20.37
C LEU A 216 -6.98 -3.79 -20.39
N PRO A 217 -6.87 -4.85 -21.23
CA PRO A 217 -7.78 -5.99 -21.16
C PRO A 217 -7.75 -6.72 -19.80
N LEU A 218 -6.58 -6.85 -19.18
CA LEU A 218 -6.43 -7.46 -17.87
C LEU A 218 -7.16 -6.64 -16.81
N ILE A 219 -6.99 -5.31 -16.80
CA ILE A 219 -7.71 -4.40 -15.90
C ILE A 219 -9.22 -4.58 -16.06
N LYS A 220 -9.73 -4.50 -17.31
CA LYS A 220 -11.16 -4.62 -17.59
C LYS A 220 -11.74 -5.94 -17.09
N GLY A 221 -11.08 -7.05 -17.40
CA GLY A 221 -11.56 -8.38 -17.01
C GLY A 221 -11.50 -8.62 -15.51
N THR A 222 -10.45 -8.10 -14.82
CA THR A 222 -10.35 -8.20 -13.36
C THR A 222 -11.45 -7.40 -12.68
N VAL A 223 -11.69 -6.17 -13.10
CA VAL A 223 -12.76 -5.33 -12.55
C VAL A 223 -14.12 -6.00 -12.74
N LYS A 224 -14.41 -6.53 -13.94
CA LYS A 224 -15.66 -7.26 -14.20
C LYS A 224 -15.82 -8.45 -13.25
N PHE A 225 -14.76 -9.24 -13.04
CA PHE A 225 -14.82 -10.36 -12.12
C PHE A 225 -15.00 -9.92 -10.67
N MET A 226 -14.30 -8.86 -10.22
CA MET A 226 -14.47 -8.31 -8.88
C MET A 226 -15.92 -7.89 -8.60
N LEU A 227 -16.61 -7.30 -9.57
CA LEU A 227 -18.02 -6.92 -9.39
C LEU A 227 -18.96 -8.13 -9.23
N THR A 228 -18.62 -9.31 -9.81
CA THR A 228 -19.46 -10.52 -9.65
C THR A 228 -19.43 -11.10 -8.24
N VAL A 229 -18.43 -10.77 -7.44
CA VAL A 229 -18.28 -11.25 -6.05
C VAL A 229 -18.67 -10.20 -5.02
N SER A 230 -19.15 -9.03 -5.46
CA SER A 230 -19.73 -8.05 -4.55
C SER A 230 -20.99 -8.62 -3.88
N GLN A 231 -21.21 -8.21 -2.65
CA GLN A 231 -22.33 -8.66 -1.84
C GLN A 231 -23.17 -7.46 -1.38
N ASP A 232 -24.42 -7.72 -0.99
CA ASP A 232 -25.31 -6.68 -0.48
C ASP A 232 -24.77 -6.16 0.88
N PRO A 233 -24.26 -4.92 0.96
CA PRO A 233 -23.66 -4.40 2.17
C PRO A 233 -24.69 -4.17 3.29
N PHE A 234 -25.95 -3.94 2.97
CA PHE A 234 -27.01 -3.72 3.97
C PHE A 234 -27.45 -5.03 4.62
N LEU A 235 -27.29 -6.15 3.92
CA LEU A 235 -27.58 -7.48 4.45
C LEU A 235 -26.40 -8.09 5.19
N ILE A 236 -25.19 -7.96 4.65
CA ILE A 236 -23.97 -8.66 5.11
C ILE A 236 -23.14 -7.78 6.04
N GLY A 237 -23.17 -6.45 5.85
CA GLY A 237 -22.38 -5.48 6.62
C GLY A 237 -21.02 -5.15 5.99
N SER A 238 -20.77 -5.58 4.74
CA SER A 238 -19.63 -5.21 3.91
C SER A 238 -19.90 -5.48 2.43
N CYS A 239 -19.17 -4.79 1.54
CA CYS A 239 -19.35 -4.88 0.08
C CYS A 239 -18.65 -6.10 -0.53
N PHE A 240 -17.59 -6.61 0.11
CA PHE A 240 -16.79 -7.74 -0.40
C PHE A 240 -16.42 -8.70 0.73
N PRO A 241 -16.36 -10.03 0.45
CA PRO A 241 -15.83 -11.00 1.40
C PRO A 241 -14.30 -10.94 1.45
N TYR A 242 -13.66 -11.67 2.37
CA TYR A 242 -12.20 -11.84 2.38
C TYR A 242 -11.70 -12.71 1.25
N LYS A 243 -12.40 -13.83 1.01
CA LYS A 243 -12.07 -14.84 -0.01
C LYS A 243 -13.32 -15.41 -0.66
N THR A 244 -13.17 -15.92 -1.85
CA THR A 244 -14.20 -16.72 -2.54
C THR A 244 -13.56 -17.94 -3.17
N ALA A 245 -14.40 -18.92 -3.53
CA ALA A 245 -13.98 -20.10 -4.30
C ALA A 245 -14.96 -20.33 -5.44
N ASP A 246 -14.51 -21.06 -6.49
CA ASP A 246 -15.37 -21.46 -7.58
C ASP A 246 -16.60 -22.22 -7.04
N ASN A 247 -17.78 -21.82 -7.51
CA ASN A 247 -19.06 -22.43 -7.14
C ASN A 247 -19.43 -22.34 -5.64
N VAL A 248 -18.73 -21.55 -4.85
CA VAL A 248 -19.01 -21.36 -3.42
C VAL A 248 -19.09 -19.87 -3.11
N LEU A 249 -20.31 -19.32 -3.10
CA LEU A 249 -20.57 -18.01 -2.53
C LEU A 249 -20.84 -18.18 -1.03
N ARG A 250 -19.91 -17.72 -0.21
CA ARG A 250 -20.09 -17.59 1.24
C ARG A 250 -20.06 -16.11 1.58
N PRO A 251 -21.23 -15.47 1.69
CA PRO A 251 -21.28 -14.09 2.14
C PRO A 251 -20.62 -13.98 3.51
N GLU A 252 -19.68 -13.05 3.65
CA GLU A 252 -18.88 -12.88 4.85
C GLU A 252 -18.66 -11.39 5.08
N LYS A 253 -18.90 -10.91 6.31
CA LYS A 253 -18.58 -9.54 6.67
C LYS A 253 -17.08 -9.37 6.75
N SER A 254 -16.55 -8.44 5.95
CA SER A 254 -15.15 -8.04 6.02
C SER A 254 -14.98 -6.77 6.85
N ARG A 255 -13.76 -6.58 7.37
CA ARG A 255 -13.36 -5.39 8.13
C ARG A 255 -13.30 -4.13 7.29
N LEU A 256 -13.12 -2.98 7.94
CA LEU A 256 -12.50 -1.83 7.32
C LEU A 256 -10.98 -1.86 7.55
N GLY A 257 -10.22 -1.94 6.49
CA GLY A 257 -8.75 -1.96 6.58
C GLY A 257 -8.11 -1.75 5.22
N TRP A 258 -6.81 -1.48 5.24
CA TRP A 258 -6.05 -1.38 4.00
C TRP A 258 -5.73 -2.78 3.45
N CYS A 259 -5.27 -3.69 4.28
CA CYS A 259 -4.82 -5.02 3.84
C CYS A 259 -5.99 -5.89 3.36
N TYR A 260 -7.08 -5.87 4.07
CA TYR A 260 -8.33 -6.53 3.76
C TYR A 260 -9.50 -5.60 4.05
N GLY A 261 -10.56 -5.73 3.27
CA GLY A 261 -11.79 -5.00 3.45
C GLY A 261 -12.15 -4.08 2.29
N ASP A 262 -13.32 -3.53 2.37
CA ASP A 262 -13.99 -2.84 1.28
C ASP A 262 -13.24 -1.62 0.75
N LEU A 263 -12.68 -0.78 1.65
CA LEU A 263 -12.09 0.50 1.26
C LEU A 263 -10.92 0.35 0.29
N GLY A 264 -10.06 -0.66 0.49
CA GLY A 264 -8.95 -0.95 -0.43
C GLY A 264 -9.45 -1.35 -1.81
N ILE A 265 -10.52 -2.16 -1.85
CA ILE A 265 -11.15 -2.64 -3.08
C ILE A 265 -11.84 -1.47 -3.81
N ILE A 266 -12.68 -0.71 -3.11
CA ILE A 266 -13.38 0.44 -3.68
C ILE A 266 -12.40 1.49 -4.21
N TYR A 267 -11.31 1.72 -3.50
CA TYR A 267 -10.27 2.63 -3.94
C TYR A 267 -9.63 2.18 -5.26
N ILE A 268 -9.27 0.91 -5.40
CA ILE A 268 -8.65 0.44 -6.64
C ILE A 268 -9.66 0.32 -7.79
N LEU A 269 -10.91 -0.05 -7.52
CA LEU A 269 -11.99 0.00 -8.50
C LEU A 269 -12.20 1.43 -9.02
N SER A 270 -12.22 2.42 -8.13
CA SER A 270 -12.34 3.84 -8.50
C SER A 270 -11.19 4.30 -9.39
N ARG A 271 -9.94 3.90 -9.08
CA ARG A 271 -8.78 4.20 -9.92
C ARG A 271 -8.86 3.51 -11.28
N ALA A 272 -9.18 2.23 -11.29
CA ALA A 272 -9.34 1.47 -12.53
C ALA A 272 -10.42 2.11 -13.42
N ASN A 273 -11.52 2.61 -12.82
CA ASN A 273 -12.59 3.23 -13.58
C ASN A 273 -12.22 4.58 -14.22
N GLN A 274 -11.25 5.29 -13.68
CA GLN A 274 -10.70 6.47 -14.39
C GLN A 274 -10.06 6.10 -15.74
N ILE A 275 -9.59 4.86 -15.88
CA ILE A 275 -9.00 4.31 -17.11
C ILE A 275 -10.08 3.73 -18.03
N ILE A 276 -10.93 2.84 -17.50
CA ILE A 276 -11.86 2.03 -18.30
C ILE A 276 -13.20 2.70 -18.56
N LYS A 277 -13.60 3.67 -17.71
CA LYS A 277 -14.80 4.53 -17.85
C LYS A 277 -16.10 3.77 -18.03
N LEU A 278 -16.37 2.80 -17.16
CA LEU A 278 -17.61 2.03 -17.15
C LEU A 278 -18.62 2.67 -16.18
N THR A 279 -19.78 3.06 -16.68
CA THR A 279 -20.83 3.73 -15.87
C THR A 279 -21.39 2.83 -14.76
N GLU A 280 -21.39 1.52 -14.96
CA GLU A 280 -21.80 0.53 -13.96
C GLU A 280 -20.94 0.58 -12.68
N ILE A 281 -19.63 0.88 -12.85
CA ILE A 281 -18.72 1.02 -11.72
C ILE A 281 -18.96 2.33 -10.97
N ASP A 282 -19.18 3.43 -11.70
CA ASP A 282 -19.50 4.71 -11.07
C ASP A 282 -20.80 4.60 -10.28
N SER A 283 -21.80 3.92 -10.84
CA SER A 283 -23.09 3.67 -10.17
C SER A 283 -22.89 2.83 -8.91
N TYR A 284 -22.13 1.73 -8.99
CA TYR A 284 -21.82 0.89 -7.86
C TYR A 284 -21.08 1.65 -6.74
N ILE A 285 -20.02 2.39 -7.09
CA ILE A 285 -19.24 3.19 -6.12
C ILE A 285 -20.13 4.25 -5.45
N SER A 286 -21.01 4.90 -6.21
CA SER A 286 -21.95 5.88 -5.67
C SER A 286 -22.93 5.24 -4.67
N GLU A 287 -23.46 4.05 -4.99
CA GLU A 287 -24.38 3.30 -4.14
C GLU A 287 -23.76 2.91 -2.81
N VAL A 288 -22.53 2.35 -2.83
CA VAL A 288 -21.88 1.87 -1.62
C VAL A 288 -21.17 2.96 -0.81
N SER A 289 -20.99 4.15 -1.38
CA SER A 289 -20.19 5.21 -0.73
C SER A 289 -20.78 5.72 0.57
N GLU A 290 -22.10 5.86 0.63
CA GLU A 290 -22.80 6.27 1.86
C GLU A 290 -22.74 5.19 2.94
N PHE A 291 -22.93 3.93 2.55
CA PHE A 291 -22.79 2.79 3.44
C PHE A 291 -21.39 2.75 4.06
N GLU A 292 -20.34 2.80 3.23
CA GLU A 292 -18.96 2.75 3.69
C GLU A 292 -18.58 3.92 4.61
N ALA A 293 -18.98 5.13 4.26
CA ALA A 293 -18.75 6.32 5.08
C ALA A 293 -19.44 6.25 6.45
N ASN A 294 -20.55 5.51 6.55
CA ASN A 294 -21.29 5.33 7.79
C ASN A 294 -20.78 4.17 8.67
N ARG A 295 -19.80 3.40 8.23
CA ARG A 295 -19.17 2.33 9.03
C ARG A 295 -18.23 2.91 10.11
N LYS A 296 -18.77 3.74 11.02
CA LYS A 296 -17.99 4.50 12.02
C LYS A 296 -17.68 3.73 13.31
N ASN A 297 -18.35 2.61 13.57
CA ASN A 297 -18.10 1.81 14.77
C ASN A 297 -16.80 1.00 14.61
N LEU A 298 -15.76 1.42 15.33
CA LEU A 298 -14.42 0.84 15.21
C LEU A 298 -14.40 -0.64 15.57
N MET A 299 -15.10 -1.04 16.62
CA MET A 299 -15.14 -2.43 17.09
C MET A 299 -15.85 -3.34 16.10
N GLU A 300 -17.01 -2.93 15.60
CA GLU A 300 -17.81 -3.68 14.63
C GLU A 300 -17.12 -3.83 13.27
N ASN A 301 -16.20 -2.93 12.95
CA ASN A 301 -15.42 -2.92 11.72
C ASN A 301 -13.99 -3.46 11.90
N GLU A 302 -13.73 -4.08 13.05
CA GLU A 302 -12.45 -4.70 13.39
C GLU A 302 -11.26 -3.74 13.31
N ILE A 303 -11.47 -2.45 13.62
CA ILE A 303 -10.42 -1.45 13.71
C ILE A 303 -9.85 -1.51 15.11
N ALA A 304 -8.84 -2.37 15.31
CA ALA A 304 -8.34 -2.73 16.63
C ALA A 304 -7.33 -1.74 17.22
N ASP A 305 -6.63 -0.99 16.37
CA ASP A 305 -5.53 -0.11 16.78
C ASP A 305 -5.43 1.16 15.92
N ALA A 306 -4.35 1.89 16.07
CA ALA A 306 -4.06 3.08 15.26
C ALA A 306 -3.21 2.78 14.01
N GLY A 307 -2.92 1.51 13.72
CA GLY A 307 -2.03 1.10 12.64
C GLY A 307 -2.54 1.40 11.24
N PHE A 308 -1.65 1.23 10.26
CA PHE A 308 -2.00 1.44 8.87
C PHE A 308 -2.74 0.25 8.28
N CYS A 309 -2.25 -0.96 8.51
CA CYS A 309 -2.73 -2.14 7.81
C CYS A 309 -4.24 -2.40 8.06
N HIS A 310 -4.65 -2.35 9.34
CA HIS A 310 -6.03 -2.62 9.77
C HIS A 310 -6.48 -1.74 10.94
N GLY A 311 -5.80 -0.62 11.13
CA GLY A 311 -6.11 0.35 12.18
C GLY A 311 -6.68 1.66 11.65
N ALA A 312 -7.04 2.55 12.58
CA ALA A 312 -7.76 3.78 12.29
C ALA A 312 -7.01 4.72 11.33
N SER A 313 -5.67 4.75 11.32
CA SER A 313 -4.93 5.63 10.43
C SER A 313 -4.97 5.18 8.97
N GLY A 314 -4.90 3.87 8.71
CA GLY A 314 -5.06 3.35 7.35
C GLY A 314 -6.46 3.56 6.79
N VAL A 315 -7.48 3.39 7.64
CA VAL A 315 -8.88 3.64 7.28
C VAL A 315 -9.11 5.12 6.97
N ALA A 316 -8.67 6.03 7.87
CA ALA A 316 -8.76 7.48 7.66
C ALA A 316 -8.07 7.89 6.35
N HIS A 317 -6.92 7.27 6.09
CA HIS A 317 -6.16 7.51 4.87
C HIS A 317 -6.91 7.09 3.61
N LEU A 318 -7.49 5.89 3.58
CA LEU A 318 -8.30 5.40 2.45
C LEU A 318 -9.54 6.27 2.22
N PHE A 319 -10.23 6.69 3.27
CA PHE A 319 -11.33 7.65 3.15
C PHE A 319 -10.87 8.98 2.52
N ASN A 320 -9.74 9.54 2.95
CA ASN A 320 -9.19 10.74 2.34
C ASN A 320 -8.81 10.53 0.86
N LYS A 321 -8.29 9.34 0.51
CA LYS A 321 -8.02 8.98 -0.88
C LYS A 321 -9.27 8.89 -1.73
N LEU A 322 -10.29 8.24 -1.24
CA LEU A 322 -11.60 8.15 -1.88
C LEU A 322 -12.22 9.54 -2.05
N TYR A 323 -12.16 10.39 -1.02
CA TYR A 323 -12.58 11.79 -1.16
C TYR A 323 -11.84 12.52 -2.29
N LYS A 324 -10.51 12.37 -2.37
CA LYS A 324 -9.71 13.02 -3.42
C LYS A 324 -10.06 12.53 -4.82
N LEU A 325 -10.45 11.26 -4.96
CA LEU A 325 -10.86 10.69 -6.24
C LEU A 325 -12.29 11.07 -6.62
N THR A 326 -13.23 10.93 -5.69
CA THR A 326 -14.68 10.99 -5.95
C THR A 326 -15.31 12.34 -5.61
N LYS A 327 -14.64 13.17 -4.78
CA LYS A 327 -15.16 14.42 -4.20
C LYS A 327 -16.39 14.22 -3.31
N ASN A 328 -16.63 13.01 -2.83
CA ASN A 328 -17.74 12.73 -1.92
C ASN A 328 -17.38 13.20 -0.50
N GLU A 329 -18.13 14.20 0.00
CA GLU A 329 -17.89 14.82 1.31
C GLU A 329 -18.10 13.87 2.49
N ASN A 330 -18.88 12.79 2.33
CA ASN A 330 -19.05 11.77 3.37
C ASN A 330 -17.72 11.08 3.68
N TYR A 331 -16.91 10.78 2.66
CA TYR A 331 -15.57 10.23 2.87
C TYR A 331 -14.64 11.18 3.61
N LYS A 332 -14.73 12.50 3.32
CA LYS A 332 -13.96 13.52 4.04
C LYS A 332 -14.34 13.57 5.51
N SER A 333 -15.63 13.63 5.80
CA SER A 333 -16.13 13.64 7.18
C SER A 333 -15.65 12.41 7.96
N SER A 334 -15.71 11.21 7.35
CA SER A 334 -15.25 9.98 8.01
C SER A 334 -13.75 9.95 8.25
N ALA A 335 -12.96 10.50 7.32
CA ALA A 335 -11.52 10.66 7.52
C ALA A 335 -11.21 11.62 8.70
N GLU A 336 -11.90 12.77 8.76
CA GLU A 336 -11.74 13.76 9.83
C GLU A 336 -12.14 13.20 11.20
N ASP A 337 -13.24 12.46 11.30
CA ASP A 337 -13.70 11.82 12.54
C ASP A 337 -12.63 10.83 13.08
N LEU A 338 -12.05 10.02 12.20
CA LEU A 338 -11.00 9.08 12.59
C LEU A 338 -9.71 9.76 13.00
N ILE A 339 -9.37 10.90 12.39
CA ILE A 339 -8.20 11.68 12.78
C ILE A 339 -8.40 12.28 14.16
N VAL A 340 -9.57 12.87 14.43
CA VAL A 340 -9.90 13.37 15.78
C VAL A 340 -9.75 12.23 16.80
N PHE A 341 -10.31 11.05 16.51
CA PHE A 341 -10.16 9.86 17.33
C PHE A 341 -8.70 9.51 17.60
N LEU A 342 -7.84 9.53 16.56
CA LEU A 342 -6.40 9.26 16.69
C LEU A 342 -5.68 10.29 17.56
N LEU A 343 -6.06 11.56 17.48
CA LEU A 343 -5.44 12.64 18.24
C LEU A 343 -5.79 12.62 19.73
N GLU A 344 -6.95 12.10 20.08
CA GLU A 344 -7.44 12.06 21.45
C GLU A 344 -6.90 10.87 22.27
N ARG A 345 -6.39 9.83 21.61
CA ARG A 345 -5.86 8.64 22.32
C ARG A 345 -4.41 8.79 22.71
N THR A 346 -4.09 8.39 23.95
CA THR A 346 -2.74 8.55 24.56
C THR A 346 -1.80 7.38 24.31
N TYR A 347 -2.30 6.18 24.00
CA TYR A 347 -1.48 4.98 23.80
C TYR A 347 -1.54 4.48 22.36
N PHE A 348 -0.38 4.48 21.69
CA PHE A 348 -0.21 3.92 20.36
C PHE A 348 0.98 2.94 20.35
N LYS A 349 0.82 1.82 19.64
CA LYS A 349 1.97 1.01 19.26
C LYS A 349 2.80 1.77 18.24
N LEU A 350 4.12 1.69 18.35
CA LEU A 350 5.10 2.52 17.61
C LEU A 350 4.94 2.54 16.07
N TYR A 351 4.32 1.53 15.50
CA TYR A 351 4.19 1.31 14.06
C TYR A 351 3.11 2.17 13.37
N CYS A 352 2.37 2.98 14.12
CA CYS A 352 1.19 3.70 13.63
C CYS A 352 1.49 5.12 13.14
N TYR A 353 2.72 5.57 13.21
CA TYR A 353 3.07 6.98 13.33
C TYR A 353 3.32 7.73 12.03
N LEU A 354 3.72 7.04 10.98
CA LEU A 354 4.03 7.66 9.69
C LEU A 354 2.83 8.40 9.09
N LEU A 355 1.63 7.91 9.34
CA LEU A 355 0.42 8.41 8.69
C LEU A 355 -0.21 9.62 9.34
N ILE A 356 -0.04 9.82 10.63
CA ILE A 356 -0.43 11.10 11.26
C ILE A 356 0.38 12.24 10.65
N LEU A 357 1.68 12.04 10.44
CA LEU A 357 2.54 12.96 9.70
C LEU A 357 2.03 13.20 8.29
N PHE A 358 1.66 12.15 7.57
CA PHE A 358 1.21 12.21 6.19
C PHE A 358 -0.10 12.97 6.04
N HIS A 359 -1.07 12.73 6.93
CA HIS A 359 -2.36 13.41 6.83
C HIS A 359 -2.24 14.91 7.09
N LEU A 360 -1.48 15.28 8.11
CA LEU A 360 -1.29 16.69 8.48
C LEU A 360 -0.56 17.50 7.44
N CYS A 361 0.42 16.91 6.77
CA CYS A 361 1.12 17.57 5.67
C CYS A 361 0.19 17.81 4.46
N ASN A 362 -0.85 16.97 4.28
CA ASN A 362 -1.84 17.15 3.21
C ASN A 362 -2.84 18.28 3.47
N GLU A 363 -3.26 18.45 4.72
CA GLU A 363 -4.34 19.40 5.09
C GLU A 363 -3.85 20.82 5.24
N TYR A 364 -2.58 21.03 5.65
CA TYR A 364 -2.07 22.34 6.09
C TYR A 364 -1.10 23.04 5.16
N GLY A 365 -1.05 22.61 3.90
CA GLY A 365 -0.65 23.52 2.81
C GLY A 365 0.84 23.77 2.59
N GLU A 366 1.74 22.88 3.00
CA GLU A 366 3.10 22.90 2.46
C GLU A 366 3.15 22.12 1.14
N LEU A 367 2.89 22.82 0.06
CA LEU A 367 2.64 22.33 -1.30
C LEU A 367 3.73 21.42 -1.86
N ARG A 368 4.94 21.43 -1.34
CA ARG A 368 6.06 20.61 -1.80
C ARG A 368 6.09 19.19 -1.19
N MET A 369 5.51 19.01 -0.01
CA MET A 369 5.36 17.70 0.62
C MET A 369 4.15 16.92 0.06
N LEU A 370 3.16 17.58 -0.53
CA LEU A 370 1.96 16.99 -1.13
C LEU A 370 2.23 16.06 -2.32
N ILE A 371 3.25 16.36 -3.12
CA ILE A 371 3.68 15.48 -4.23
C ILE A 371 4.27 14.17 -3.68
N LEU A 372 4.95 14.24 -2.53
CA LEU A 372 5.61 13.13 -1.86
C LEU A 372 4.64 12.07 -1.34
N ILE A 373 3.53 12.54 -0.82
CA ILE A 373 2.45 11.72 -0.26
C ILE A 373 1.70 10.96 -1.36
N ARG A 374 1.60 11.52 -2.57
CA ARG A 374 0.91 10.88 -3.69
C ARG A 374 1.49 9.52 -4.05
N TYR A 375 2.80 9.33 -3.90
CA TYR A 375 3.49 8.09 -4.26
C TYR A 375 3.56 7.08 -3.10
N PHE A 376 3.80 7.52 -1.87
CA PHE A 376 3.81 6.60 -0.72
C PHE A 376 2.49 5.85 -0.54
N ILE A 377 1.42 6.45 -0.99
CA ILE A 377 0.03 6.03 -0.82
C ILE A 377 -0.52 5.27 -2.04
N VAL A 378 0.05 5.46 -3.21
CA VAL A 378 -0.22 4.64 -4.39
C VAL A 378 0.38 3.25 -4.20
N PHE A 379 1.38 3.10 -3.32
CA PHE A 379 2.17 1.89 -3.12
C PHE A 379 2.01 1.27 -1.73
N GLN A 380 1.12 1.79 -0.91
CA GLN A 380 0.62 1.12 0.31
C GLN A 380 -0.86 0.93 0.24
#